data_196e9f3a432933000e800a50e92caac8
#
_entry.id   196e9f3a432933000e800a50e92caac8
#
_cell.length_a   1.000
_cell.length_b   1.000
_cell.length_c   1.000
_cell.angle_alpha   90.00
_cell.angle_beta   90.00
_cell.angle_gamma   90.00
#
_symmetry.space_group_name_H-M   'P 1'
#
loop_
_entity.id
_entity.type
_entity.pdbx_description
1 polymer ?
#
loop_
_entity_poly.entity_id
_entity_poly.type
_entity_poly.pdbx_seq_one_letter_code
_entity_poly.pdbx_strand_id
1 'polypeptide(L)'
;MTDDARRRQLGDNSAPVEEEIEEAFDRIVEEGAQRLSRSWTTVLVTGTFGGLEVGVGIMAYLAVMHETHNYLLAGLAFGIGMIALLLAKSELFTEGFLVPITAVVAKEASVSQLLKLWGGTLVMNLVGGWVFMWIVVQAFPQWKPELESSALHFVEAGFTPQSMCLAILAGSTITLMTRMQLGTDSDVAKMAVAVADGFLLVGLQLFHSVLDSFFIFGAIHAGVQLDYLDWLGWFGYALLFNILGGLLLVTVLRLVRNKDLIRERREKAPADPEAAR
;
A
#
# COMPACT_ATOMS: atom_id res chain seq x y z
N MET A 1 7.08 27.15 -33.87
CA MET A 1 7.03 25.71 -33.67
C MET A 1 6.21 25.51 -32.38
N THR A 2 5.09 24.85 -32.44
CA THR A 2 4.27 24.59 -31.24
C THR A 2 5.00 23.61 -30.31
N ASP A 3 4.76 23.70 -29.02
CA ASP A 3 5.38 22.80 -28.05
C ASP A 3 5.14 21.30 -28.37
N ASP A 4 3.97 20.97 -28.91
CA ASP A 4 3.66 19.62 -29.43
C ASP A 4 4.56 19.19 -30.60
N ALA A 5 4.94 20.12 -31.50
CA ALA A 5 5.85 19.81 -32.59
C ALA A 5 7.27 19.57 -32.06
N ARG A 6 7.67 20.29 -31.03
CA ARG A 6 8.96 20.12 -30.34
C ARG A 6 9.01 18.79 -29.57
N ARG A 7 7.94 18.43 -28.87
CA ARG A 7 7.79 17.12 -28.17
C ARG A 7 7.92 15.96 -29.13
N ARG A 8 7.25 16.01 -30.32
CA ARG A 8 7.33 14.94 -31.33
C ARG A 8 8.74 14.81 -31.95
N GLN A 9 9.49 15.88 -32.06
CA GLN A 9 10.88 15.86 -32.59
C GLN A 9 11.89 15.27 -31.60
N LEU A 10 11.62 15.38 -30.29
CA LEU A 10 12.48 14.93 -29.21
C LEU A 10 12.15 13.52 -28.73
N GLY A 11 11.03 12.93 -29.19
CA GLY A 11 10.49 11.64 -28.72
C GLY A 11 9.59 11.78 -27.49
N ASP A 12 8.79 10.76 -27.21
CA ASP A 12 7.76 10.80 -26.14
C ASP A 12 8.34 11.02 -24.72
N ASN A 13 9.64 10.81 -24.51
CA ASN A 13 10.32 10.95 -23.21
C ASN A 13 11.05 12.29 -23.04
N SER A 14 10.76 13.30 -23.85
CA SER A 14 11.50 14.55 -23.90
C SER A 14 10.75 15.77 -23.36
N ALA A 15 9.58 15.54 -22.73
CA ALA A 15 8.93 16.60 -21.97
C ALA A 15 9.88 17.12 -20.88
N PRO A 16 9.95 18.43 -20.63
CA PRO A 16 10.71 18.97 -19.52
C PRO A 16 10.32 18.28 -18.22
N VAL A 17 11.28 17.96 -17.38
CA VAL A 17 11.06 17.24 -16.09
C VAL A 17 9.97 17.89 -15.24
N GLU A 18 9.83 19.21 -15.30
CA GLU A 18 8.80 19.94 -14.56
C GLU A 18 7.38 19.65 -15.09
N GLU A 19 7.21 19.49 -16.42
CA GLU A 19 5.91 19.12 -17.01
C GLU A 19 5.51 17.70 -16.61
N GLU A 20 6.45 16.74 -16.60
CA GLU A 20 6.19 15.37 -16.14
C GLU A 20 5.80 15.34 -14.64
N ILE A 21 6.41 16.21 -13.82
CA ILE A 21 6.07 16.33 -12.41
C ILE A 21 4.66 16.90 -12.23
N GLU A 22 4.29 17.91 -13.01
CA GLU A 22 2.96 18.53 -13.00
C GLU A 22 1.88 17.52 -13.43
N GLU A 23 2.08 16.83 -14.54
CA GLU A 23 1.17 15.78 -15.02
C GLU A 23 0.99 14.66 -13.98
N ALA A 24 2.09 14.22 -13.35
CA ALA A 24 2.02 13.21 -12.29
C ALA A 24 1.32 13.75 -11.04
N PHE A 25 1.47 15.02 -10.70
CA PHE A 25 0.76 15.66 -9.59
C PHE A 25 -0.75 15.72 -9.87
N ASP A 26 -1.14 16.13 -11.07
CA ASP A 26 -2.55 16.19 -11.46
C ASP A 26 -3.22 14.81 -11.40
N ARG A 27 -2.56 13.77 -11.92
CA ARG A 27 -3.04 12.38 -11.78
C ARG A 27 -3.24 11.96 -10.33
N ILE A 28 -2.30 12.31 -9.44
CA ILE A 28 -2.41 12.00 -8.00
C ILE A 28 -3.62 12.70 -7.38
N VAL A 29 -3.85 13.97 -7.68
CA VAL A 29 -4.97 14.74 -7.14
C VAL A 29 -6.30 14.20 -7.63
N GLU A 30 -6.43 13.95 -8.94
CA GLU A 30 -7.66 13.44 -9.57
C GLU A 30 -8.01 12.04 -9.07
N GLU A 31 -7.04 11.11 -9.04
CA GLU A 31 -7.25 9.77 -8.51
C GLU A 31 -7.63 9.82 -7.03
N GLY A 32 -6.95 10.67 -6.24
CA GLY A 32 -7.26 10.85 -4.83
C GLY A 32 -8.69 11.35 -4.60
N ALA A 33 -9.14 12.33 -5.37
CA ALA A 33 -10.51 12.84 -5.30
C ALA A 33 -11.54 11.77 -5.67
N GLN A 34 -11.27 10.97 -6.72
CA GLN A 34 -12.13 9.84 -7.10
C GLN A 34 -12.22 8.78 -6.00
N ARG A 35 -11.08 8.36 -5.42
CA ARG A 35 -11.06 7.36 -4.33
C ARG A 35 -11.82 7.85 -3.11
N LEU A 36 -11.64 9.11 -2.71
CA LEU A 36 -12.30 9.72 -1.55
C LEU A 36 -13.80 9.91 -1.74
N SER A 37 -14.29 10.07 -2.99
CA SER A 37 -15.72 10.18 -3.30
C SER A 37 -16.49 8.85 -3.28
N ARG A 38 -15.81 7.70 -3.23
CA ARG A 38 -16.45 6.38 -3.25
C ARG A 38 -17.48 6.22 -2.14
N SER A 39 -18.57 5.49 -2.46
CA SER A 39 -19.58 5.10 -1.48
C SER A 39 -19.00 4.17 -0.41
N TRP A 40 -19.66 4.06 0.75
CA TRP A 40 -19.26 3.07 1.77
C TRP A 40 -19.22 1.65 1.21
N THR A 41 -20.22 1.25 0.42
CA THR A 41 -20.24 -0.08 -0.21
C THR A 41 -19.00 -0.32 -1.07
N THR A 42 -18.62 0.67 -1.89
CA THR A 42 -17.44 0.57 -2.75
C THR A 42 -16.16 0.44 -1.90
N VAL A 43 -16.00 1.28 -0.87
CA VAL A 43 -14.82 1.23 0.03
C VAL A 43 -14.70 -0.13 0.71
N LEU A 44 -15.81 -0.66 1.25
CA LEU A 44 -15.80 -1.95 1.93
C LEU A 44 -15.48 -3.11 0.98
N VAL A 45 -16.10 -3.13 -0.21
CA VAL A 45 -15.87 -4.19 -1.19
C VAL A 45 -14.45 -4.15 -1.75
N THR A 46 -13.96 -2.97 -2.17
CA THR A 46 -12.59 -2.84 -2.70
C THR A 46 -11.53 -3.11 -1.63
N GLY A 47 -11.79 -2.74 -0.38
CA GLY A 47 -10.93 -3.11 0.75
C GLY A 47 -10.91 -4.62 1.00
N THR A 48 -12.05 -5.31 0.90
CA THR A 48 -12.09 -6.78 1.02
C THR A 48 -11.24 -7.44 -0.07
N PHE A 49 -11.39 -6.99 -1.32
CA PHE A 49 -10.58 -7.51 -2.43
C PHE A 49 -9.09 -7.27 -2.18
N GLY A 50 -8.67 -6.08 -1.74
CA GLY A 50 -7.28 -5.84 -1.40
C GLY A 50 -6.73 -6.80 -0.35
N GLY A 51 -7.52 -7.14 0.67
CA GLY A 51 -7.16 -8.17 1.66
C GLY A 51 -7.01 -9.57 1.06
N LEU A 52 -7.92 -9.97 0.17
CA LEU A 52 -7.86 -11.28 -0.52
C LEU A 52 -6.63 -11.36 -1.43
N GLU A 53 -6.35 -10.31 -2.20
CA GLU A 53 -5.25 -10.25 -3.17
C GLU A 53 -3.87 -10.28 -2.48
N VAL A 54 -3.70 -9.54 -1.40
CA VAL A 54 -2.51 -9.65 -0.54
C VAL A 54 -2.39 -11.06 0.02
N GLY A 55 -3.51 -11.68 0.42
CA GLY A 55 -3.56 -13.08 0.85
C GLY A 55 -3.06 -14.06 -0.22
N VAL A 56 -3.38 -13.84 -1.51
CA VAL A 56 -2.82 -14.61 -2.63
C VAL A 56 -1.29 -14.45 -2.68
N GLY A 57 -0.78 -13.25 -2.45
CA GLY A 57 0.66 -13.01 -2.35
C GLY A 57 1.31 -13.81 -1.22
N ILE A 58 0.69 -13.85 -0.04
CA ILE A 58 1.18 -14.64 1.10
C ILE A 58 1.11 -16.14 0.80
N MET A 59 0.07 -16.61 0.15
CA MET A 59 -0.02 -18.01 -0.28
C MET A 59 1.16 -18.38 -1.20
N ALA A 60 1.50 -17.53 -2.17
CA ALA A 60 2.64 -17.75 -3.05
C ALA A 60 3.97 -17.68 -2.28
N TYR A 61 4.11 -16.75 -1.34
CA TYR A 61 5.26 -16.69 -0.43
C TYR A 61 5.44 -17.98 0.35
N LEU A 62 4.37 -18.47 1.01
CA LEU A 62 4.42 -19.69 1.82
C LEU A 62 4.82 -20.91 0.99
N ALA A 63 4.28 -21.03 -0.23
CA ALA A 63 4.64 -22.12 -1.14
C ALA A 63 6.15 -22.13 -1.47
N VAL A 64 6.71 -20.99 -1.84
CA VAL A 64 8.14 -20.87 -2.16
C VAL A 64 9.01 -21.01 -0.91
N MET A 65 8.57 -20.45 0.22
CA MET A 65 9.32 -20.53 1.48
C MET A 65 9.39 -21.97 1.99
N HIS A 66 8.30 -22.73 1.88
CA HIS A 66 8.25 -24.14 2.24
C HIS A 66 9.26 -25.01 1.47
N GLU A 67 9.39 -24.76 0.16
CA GLU A 67 10.27 -25.55 -0.71
C GLU A 67 11.73 -25.08 -0.66
N THR A 68 11.98 -23.78 -0.45
CA THR A 68 13.31 -23.20 -0.66
C THR A 68 13.98 -22.69 0.60
N HIS A 69 13.23 -22.42 1.66
CA HIS A 69 13.68 -21.74 2.87
C HIS A 69 14.44 -20.41 2.59
N ASN A 70 14.06 -19.72 1.49
CA ASN A 70 14.73 -18.52 1.02
C ASN A 70 13.74 -17.33 1.02
N TYR A 71 13.89 -16.42 1.98
CA TYR A 71 13.04 -15.23 2.12
C TYR A 71 13.01 -14.34 0.88
N LEU A 72 14.14 -14.18 0.18
CA LEU A 72 14.22 -13.31 -0.98
C LEU A 72 13.46 -13.89 -2.17
N LEU A 73 13.57 -15.20 -2.41
CA LEU A 73 12.78 -15.88 -3.46
C LEU A 73 11.29 -15.90 -3.10
N ALA A 74 10.95 -16.15 -1.86
CA ALA A 74 9.57 -16.10 -1.38
C ALA A 74 8.98 -14.67 -1.49
N GLY A 75 9.79 -13.64 -1.19
CA GLY A 75 9.41 -12.23 -1.40
C GLY A 75 9.14 -11.88 -2.87
N LEU A 76 9.92 -12.42 -3.81
CA LEU A 76 9.63 -12.28 -5.25
C LEU A 76 8.28 -12.94 -5.62
N ALA A 77 8.00 -14.13 -5.08
CA ALA A 77 6.74 -14.82 -5.31
C ALA A 77 5.54 -14.06 -4.74
N PHE A 78 5.71 -13.42 -3.58
CA PHE A 78 4.69 -12.54 -2.99
C PHE A 78 4.25 -11.43 -3.95
N GLY A 79 5.12 -10.96 -4.83
CA GLY A 79 4.82 -9.93 -5.83
C GLY A 79 3.57 -10.21 -6.67
N ILE A 80 3.11 -11.47 -6.78
CA ILE A 80 1.85 -11.79 -7.48
C ILE A 80 0.64 -11.15 -6.81
N GLY A 81 0.63 -11.05 -5.48
CA GLY A 81 -0.44 -10.36 -4.73
C GLY A 81 -0.45 -8.86 -5.02
N MET A 82 0.73 -8.24 -5.10
CA MET A 82 0.85 -6.81 -5.45
C MET A 82 0.45 -6.53 -6.90
N ILE A 83 0.74 -7.45 -7.84
CA ILE A 83 0.25 -7.36 -9.22
C ILE A 83 -1.27 -7.51 -9.26
N ALA A 84 -1.86 -8.45 -8.51
CA ALA A 84 -3.30 -8.64 -8.46
C ALA A 84 -4.01 -7.37 -7.97
N LEU A 85 -3.54 -6.80 -6.85
CA LEU A 85 -4.04 -5.55 -6.27
C LEU A 85 -3.97 -4.39 -7.29
N LEU A 86 -2.85 -4.24 -7.97
CA LEU A 86 -2.64 -3.22 -9.00
C LEU A 86 -3.62 -3.35 -10.17
N LEU A 87 -3.74 -4.56 -10.74
CA LEU A 87 -4.54 -4.80 -11.95
C LEU A 87 -6.05 -4.82 -11.66
N ALA A 88 -6.47 -5.33 -10.50
CA ALA A 88 -7.86 -5.33 -10.08
C ALA A 88 -8.36 -3.96 -9.58
N LYS A 89 -7.44 -2.98 -9.39
CA LYS A 89 -7.78 -1.64 -8.86
C LYS A 89 -8.42 -1.71 -7.47
N SER A 90 -7.97 -2.65 -6.66
CA SER A 90 -8.42 -2.82 -5.28
C SER A 90 -7.76 -1.79 -4.34
N GLU A 91 -8.21 -1.72 -3.10
CA GLU A 91 -7.70 -0.75 -2.13
C GLU A 91 -6.88 -1.45 -1.04
N LEU A 92 -5.63 -1.04 -0.90
CA LEU A 92 -4.80 -1.37 0.25
C LEU A 92 -4.61 -0.13 1.12
N PHE A 93 -4.87 -0.24 2.42
CA PHE A 93 -4.79 0.87 3.36
C PHE A 93 -3.45 1.62 3.28
N THR A 94 -2.36 0.89 3.24
CA THR A 94 -1.00 1.45 3.25
C THR A 94 -0.60 2.16 1.95
N GLU A 95 -1.28 1.91 0.84
CA GLU A 95 -1.16 2.71 -0.38
C GLU A 95 -1.87 4.08 -0.27
N GLY A 96 -2.72 4.24 0.74
CA GLY A 96 -3.47 5.47 1.01
C GLY A 96 -2.66 6.61 1.64
N PHE A 97 -1.32 6.52 1.73
CA PHE A 97 -0.52 7.55 2.41
C PHE A 97 -0.05 8.69 1.50
N LEU A 98 -0.18 8.58 0.19
CA LEU A 98 0.16 9.65 -0.77
C LEU A 98 -1.08 10.22 -1.46
N VAL A 99 -1.79 9.40 -2.20
CA VAL A 99 -2.82 9.81 -3.16
C VAL A 99 -4.00 10.51 -2.50
N PRO A 100 -4.70 9.91 -1.54
CA PRO A 100 -5.83 10.56 -0.87
C PRO A 100 -5.42 11.79 -0.07
N ILE A 101 -4.23 11.77 0.55
CA ILE A 101 -3.73 12.91 1.34
C ILE A 101 -3.44 14.10 0.44
N THR A 102 -2.83 13.89 -0.74
CA THR A 102 -2.55 14.96 -1.69
C THR A 102 -3.85 15.64 -2.14
N ALA A 103 -4.92 14.88 -2.40
CA ALA A 103 -6.23 15.44 -2.76
C ALA A 103 -6.86 16.26 -1.62
N VAL A 104 -6.75 15.79 -0.37
CA VAL A 104 -7.21 16.56 0.80
C VAL A 104 -6.39 17.85 0.97
N VAL A 105 -5.07 17.78 0.82
CA VAL A 105 -4.19 18.95 0.90
C VAL A 105 -4.47 19.93 -0.24
N ALA A 106 -4.80 19.46 -1.44
CA ALA A 106 -5.22 20.31 -2.57
C ALA A 106 -6.65 20.88 -2.42
N LYS A 107 -7.41 20.52 -1.37
CA LYS A 107 -8.82 20.87 -1.12
C LYS A 107 -9.82 20.29 -2.12
N GLU A 108 -9.47 19.21 -2.80
CA GLU A 108 -10.37 18.46 -3.68
C GLU A 108 -11.24 17.45 -2.91
N ALA A 109 -10.95 17.24 -1.64
CA ALA A 109 -11.70 16.34 -0.77
C ALA A 109 -11.56 16.75 0.71
N SER A 110 -12.40 16.18 1.58
CA SER A 110 -12.42 16.46 3.01
C SER A 110 -11.65 15.43 3.85
N VAL A 111 -11.28 15.83 5.06
CA VAL A 111 -10.67 14.92 6.06
C VAL A 111 -11.65 13.81 6.46
N SER A 112 -12.95 14.08 6.50
CA SER A 112 -13.97 13.06 6.82
C SER A 112 -14.00 11.96 5.79
N GLN A 113 -13.86 12.29 4.50
CA GLN A 113 -13.74 11.33 3.41
C GLN A 113 -12.43 10.49 3.51
N LEU A 114 -11.31 11.12 3.92
CA LEU A 114 -10.06 10.42 4.17
C LEU A 114 -10.20 9.40 5.30
N LEU A 115 -10.81 9.79 6.43
CA LEU A 115 -11.03 8.89 7.57
C LEU A 115 -11.98 7.74 7.20
N LYS A 116 -13.01 8.01 6.39
CA LYS A 116 -13.90 6.99 5.83
C LYS A 116 -13.12 5.97 4.99
N LEU A 117 -12.31 6.45 4.05
CA LEU A 117 -11.51 5.58 3.17
C LEU A 117 -10.53 4.76 3.99
N TRP A 118 -9.73 5.40 4.85
CA TRP A 118 -8.73 4.73 5.67
C TRP A 118 -9.33 3.70 6.63
N GLY A 119 -10.36 4.10 7.40
CA GLY A 119 -10.99 3.20 8.36
C GLY A 119 -11.69 2.02 7.69
N GLY A 120 -12.46 2.28 6.62
CA GLY A 120 -13.15 1.24 5.86
C GLY A 120 -12.17 0.25 5.20
N THR A 121 -11.14 0.78 4.53
CA THR A 121 -10.14 -0.05 3.85
C THR A 121 -9.33 -0.86 4.84
N LEU A 122 -8.83 -0.25 5.93
CA LEU A 122 -8.05 -0.96 6.95
C LEU A 122 -8.82 -2.15 7.52
N VAL A 123 -10.05 -1.91 7.98
CA VAL A 123 -10.87 -2.96 8.57
C VAL A 123 -11.14 -4.08 7.56
N MET A 124 -11.48 -3.73 6.33
CA MET A 124 -11.84 -4.74 5.32
C MET A 124 -10.64 -5.46 4.73
N ASN A 125 -9.46 -4.83 4.64
CA ASN A 125 -8.22 -5.55 4.35
C ASN A 125 -7.96 -6.63 5.41
N LEU A 126 -8.05 -6.28 6.70
CA LEU A 126 -7.82 -7.24 7.78
C LEU A 126 -8.84 -8.37 7.78
N VAL A 127 -10.14 -8.06 7.57
CA VAL A 127 -11.20 -9.07 7.48
C VAL A 127 -11.00 -9.98 6.26
N GLY A 128 -10.72 -9.41 5.09
CA GLY A 128 -10.46 -10.19 3.87
C GLY A 128 -9.27 -11.13 4.02
N GLY A 129 -8.15 -10.61 4.55
CA GLY A 129 -6.95 -11.40 4.82
C GLY A 129 -7.18 -12.47 5.89
N TRP A 130 -7.92 -12.16 6.96
CA TRP A 130 -8.27 -13.12 8.01
C TRP A 130 -9.04 -14.33 7.44
N VAL A 131 -10.08 -14.07 6.65
CA VAL A 131 -10.88 -15.12 5.98
C VAL A 131 -10.01 -15.91 5.01
N PHE A 132 -9.20 -15.23 4.21
CA PHE A 132 -8.35 -15.89 3.22
C PHE A 132 -7.32 -16.80 3.88
N MET A 133 -6.65 -16.34 4.94
CA MET A 133 -5.66 -17.13 5.65
C MET A 133 -6.27 -18.34 6.38
N TRP A 134 -7.52 -18.23 6.85
CA TRP A 134 -8.23 -19.41 7.35
C TRP A 134 -8.37 -20.47 6.24
N ILE A 135 -8.75 -20.09 5.02
CA ILE A 135 -8.85 -21.01 3.88
C ILE A 135 -7.49 -21.62 3.55
N VAL A 136 -6.42 -20.79 3.49
CA VAL A 136 -5.05 -21.26 3.22
C VAL A 136 -4.61 -22.31 4.22
N VAL A 137 -4.83 -22.08 5.50
CA VAL A 137 -4.45 -23.04 6.57
C VAL A 137 -5.21 -24.36 6.45
N GLN A 138 -6.50 -24.33 6.09
CA GLN A 138 -7.27 -25.56 5.85
C GLN A 138 -6.78 -26.33 4.62
N ALA A 139 -6.38 -25.62 3.57
CA ALA A 139 -5.91 -26.23 2.33
C ALA A 139 -4.46 -26.74 2.41
N PHE A 140 -3.61 -26.08 3.19
CA PHE A 140 -2.17 -26.33 3.27
C PHE A 140 -1.67 -26.43 4.72
N PRO A 141 -2.16 -27.41 5.51
CA PRO A 141 -1.77 -27.53 6.92
C PRO A 141 -0.27 -27.77 7.13
N GLN A 142 0.45 -28.26 6.13
CA GLN A 142 1.90 -28.46 6.15
C GLN A 142 2.72 -27.14 6.22
N TRP A 143 2.12 -25.99 5.92
CA TRP A 143 2.81 -24.68 5.99
C TRP A 143 2.77 -24.05 7.40
N LYS A 144 2.31 -24.79 8.38
CA LYS A 144 2.30 -24.32 9.78
C LYS A 144 3.68 -23.86 10.28
N PRO A 145 4.80 -24.56 10.00
CA PRO A 145 6.12 -24.12 10.48
C PRO A 145 6.55 -22.77 9.93
N GLU A 146 6.25 -22.46 8.65
CA GLU A 146 6.57 -21.19 8.00
C GLU A 146 5.70 -20.06 8.57
N LEU A 147 4.40 -20.34 8.81
CA LEU A 147 3.50 -19.39 9.45
C LEU A 147 3.94 -19.06 10.87
N GLU A 148 4.30 -20.10 11.67
CA GLU A 148 4.80 -19.93 13.03
C GLU A 148 6.07 -19.11 13.07
N SER A 149 7.07 -19.46 12.24
CA SER A 149 8.33 -18.72 12.17
C SER A 149 8.13 -17.26 11.77
N SER A 150 7.28 -16.99 10.77
CA SER A 150 7.01 -15.61 10.33
C SER A 150 6.24 -14.82 11.41
N ALA A 151 5.21 -15.40 12.00
CA ALA A 151 4.40 -14.72 13.01
C ALA A 151 5.19 -14.39 14.29
N LEU A 152 6.00 -15.33 14.78
CA LEU A 152 6.86 -15.13 15.95
C LEU A 152 7.93 -14.05 15.67
N HIS A 153 8.50 -14.00 14.46
CA HIS A 153 9.43 -12.94 14.07
C HIS A 153 8.85 -11.54 14.29
N PHE A 154 7.57 -11.34 13.97
CA PHE A 154 6.92 -10.04 14.16
C PHE A 154 6.55 -9.78 15.61
N VAL A 155 5.86 -10.73 16.25
CA VAL A 155 5.29 -10.54 17.59
C VAL A 155 6.39 -10.46 18.65
N GLU A 156 7.43 -11.31 18.57
CA GLU A 156 8.52 -11.35 19.54
C GLU A 156 9.57 -10.24 19.38
N ALA A 157 9.59 -9.52 18.24
CA ALA A 157 10.51 -8.40 18.02
C ALA A 157 10.37 -7.28 19.07
N GLY A 158 9.18 -7.16 19.67
CA GLY A 158 8.87 -6.17 20.67
C GLY A 158 8.96 -4.73 20.14
N PHE A 159 8.75 -3.78 21.02
CA PHE A 159 8.84 -2.35 20.71
C PHE A 159 10.28 -1.87 20.88
N THR A 160 11.09 -1.94 19.83
CA THR A 160 12.51 -1.60 19.82
C THR A 160 12.82 -0.56 18.72
N PRO A 161 13.96 0.16 18.79
CA PRO A 161 14.38 1.04 17.69
C PRO A 161 14.48 0.32 16.35
N GLN A 162 14.88 -0.96 16.35
CA GLN A 162 14.96 -1.76 15.12
C GLN A 162 13.55 -2.02 14.55
N SER A 163 12.60 -2.48 15.37
CA SER A 163 11.21 -2.73 14.90
C SER A 163 10.53 -1.46 14.42
N MET A 164 10.76 -0.32 15.10
CA MET A 164 10.29 0.99 14.63
C MET A 164 10.87 1.36 13.25
N CYS A 165 12.19 1.19 13.06
CA CYS A 165 12.83 1.48 11.77
C CYS A 165 12.32 0.55 10.66
N LEU A 166 12.13 -0.75 10.93
CA LEU A 166 11.56 -1.70 9.97
C LEU A 166 10.14 -1.29 9.55
N ALA A 167 9.31 -0.82 10.49
CA ALA A 167 7.97 -0.33 10.18
C ALA A 167 8.00 1.01 9.41
N ILE A 168 8.89 1.96 9.74
CA ILE A 168 9.08 3.19 8.97
C ILE A 168 9.47 2.87 7.53
N LEU A 169 10.42 1.96 7.34
CA LEU A 169 10.87 1.54 6.01
C LEU A 169 9.73 0.88 5.22
N ALA A 170 8.92 0.02 5.83
CA ALA A 170 7.77 -0.59 5.17
C ALA A 170 6.78 0.47 4.66
N GLY A 171 6.38 1.41 5.51
CA GLY A 171 5.47 2.48 5.11
C GLY A 171 6.05 3.40 4.03
N SER A 172 7.36 3.67 4.08
CA SER A 172 8.05 4.45 3.05
C SER A 172 8.11 3.71 1.72
N THR A 173 8.41 2.41 1.73
CA THR A 173 8.54 1.56 0.53
C THR A 173 7.22 1.49 -0.22
N ILE A 174 6.12 1.14 0.44
CA ILE A 174 4.80 1.04 -0.20
C ILE A 174 4.34 2.40 -0.76
N THR A 175 4.60 3.48 -0.04
CA THR A 175 4.24 4.83 -0.49
C THR A 175 5.09 5.28 -1.68
N LEU A 176 6.38 4.94 -1.68
CA LEU A 176 7.27 5.21 -2.82
C LEU A 176 6.85 4.40 -4.05
N MET A 177 6.47 3.13 -3.89
CA MET A 177 5.94 2.30 -4.96
C MET A 177 4.70 2.93 -5.60
N THR A 178 3.73 3.36 -4.79
CA THR A 178 2.54 4.07 -5.29
C THR A 178 2.93 5.28 -6.14
N ARG A 179 3.92 6.06 -5.69
CA ARG A 179 4.42 7.19 -6.47
C ARG A 179 5.09 6.78 -7.78
N MET A 180 5.86 5.70 -7.77
CA MET A 180 6.54 5.18 -8.98
C MET A 180 5.52 4.71 -10.01
N GLN A 181 4.48 4.00 -9.59
CA GLN A 181 3.40 3.53 -10.47
C GLN A 181 2.63 4.69 -11.13
N LEU A 182 2.40 5.78 -10.40
CA LEU A 182 1.76 6.99 -10.92
C LEU A 182 2.69 7.85 -11.78
N GLY A 183 3.98 7.57 -11.78
CA GLY A 183 4.98 8.23 -12.60
C GLY A 183 5.15 7.64 -13.99
N THR A 184 4.39 6.61 -14.36
CA THR A 184 4.48 5.93 -15.66
C THR A 184 3.11 5.46 -16.14
N ASP A 185 2.91 5.41 -17.45
CA ASP A 185 1.71 4.84 -18.06
C ASP A 185 1.92 3.38 -18.51
N SER A 186 3.16 2.87 -18.44
CA SER A 186 3.51 1.49 -18.81
C SER A 186 3.04 0.49 -17.75
N ASP A 187 2.08 -0.38 -18.08
CA ASP A 187 1.62 -1.43 -17.18
C ASP A 187 2.74 -2.42 -16.83
N VAL A 188 3.66 -2.68 -17.76
CA VAL A 188 4.83 -3.53 -17.49
C VAL A 188 5.73 -2.90 -16.43
N ALA A 189 5.98 -1.59 -16.50
CA ALA A 189 6.77 -0.88 -15.50
C ALA A 189 6.04 -0.89 -14.13
N LYS A 190 4.73 -0.67 -14.11
CA LYS A 190 3.93 -0.75 -12.88
C LYS A 190 3.98 -2.14 -12.24
N MET A 191 3.85 -3.21 -13.04
CA MET A 191 3.98 -4.60 -12.54
C MET A 191 5.39 -4.89 -12.02
N ALA A 192 6.44 -4.41 -12.69
CA ALA A 192 7.81 -4.55 -12.22
C ALA A 192 8.02 -3.86 -10.85
N VAL A 193 7.46 -2.66 -10.68
CA VAL A 193 7.45 -1.95 -9.39
C VAL A 193 6.70 -2.75 -8.32
N ALA A 194 5.54 -3.34 -8.64
CA ALA A 194 4.78 -4.16 -7.72
C ALA A 194 5.56 -5.41 -7.25
N VAL A 195 6.27 -6.08 -8.15
CA VAL A 195 7.15 -7.21 -7.78
C VAL A 195 8.31 -6.75 -6.91
N ALA A 196 8.94 -5.62 -7.25
CA ALA A 196 10.04 -5.06 -6.46
C ALA A 196 9.59 -4.67 -5.04
N ASP A 197 8.37 -4.14 -4.90
CA ASP A 197 7.78 -3.82 -3.60
C ASP A 197 7.57 -5.08 -2.75
N GLY A 198 6.95 -6.11 -3.33
CA GLY A 198 6.78 -7.41 -2.65
C GLY A 198 8.12 -8.00 -2.21
N PHE A 199 9.14 -7.93 -3.06
CA PHE A 199 10.51 -8.35 -2.72
C PHE A 199 11.07 -7.57 -1.53
N LEU A 200 10.92 -6.25 -1.50
CA LEU A 200 11.44 -5.42 -0.41
C LEU A 200 10.64 -5.63 0.88
N LEU A 201 9.32 -5.59 0.82
CA LEU A 201 8.46 -5.70 2.01
C LEU A 201 8.64 -7.05 2.71
N VAL A 202 8.49 -8.14 1.97
CA VAL A 202 8.45 -9.49 2.55
C VAL A 202 9.81 -10.15 2.53
N GLY A 203 10.58 -9.99 1.44
CA GLY A 203 11.91 -10.58 1.31
C GLY A 203 12.93 -10.02 2.31
N LEU A 204 12.80 -8.75 2.70
CA LEU A 204 13.59 -8.12 3.76
C LEU A 204 12.91 -8.15 5.13
N GLN A 205 11.74 -8.78 5.24
CA GLN A 205 10.97 -8.88 6.48
C GLN A 205 10.73 -7.51 7.14
N LEU A 206 10.36 -6.49 6.34
CA LEU A 206 9.97 -5.18 6.85
C LEU A 206 8.62 -5.32 7.60
N PHE A 207 8.39 -4.47 8.61
CA PHE A 207 7.19 -4.56 9.42
C PHE A 207 6.03 -3.80 8.79
N HIS A 208 5.23 -4.52 7.97
CA HIS A 208 4.08 -3.96 7.28
C HIS A 208 2.78 -4.35 7.98
N SER A 209 2.10 -3.40 8.60
CA SER A 209 0.98 -3.62 9.50
C SER A 209 -0.14 -4.53 8.96
N VAL A 210 -0.61 -4.31 7.73
CA VAL A 210 -1.70 -5.11 7.13
C VAL A 210 -1.20 -6.48 6.66
N LEU A 211 -0.12 -6.49 5.88
CA LEU A 211 0.43 -7.70 5.26
C LEU A 211 0.85 -8.73 6.32
N ASP A 212 1.65 -8.30 7.30
CA ASP A 212 2.19 -9.21 8.29
C ASP A 212 1.12 -9.68 9.29
N SER A 213 0.03 -8.91 9.46
CA SER A 213 -1.16 -9.39 10.18
C SER A 213 -1.69 -10.71 9.61
N PHE A 214 -1.55 -10.95 8.31
CA PHE A 214 -2.05 -12.17 7.69
C PHE A 214 -1.18 -13.38 8.04
N PHE A 215 0.14 -13.22 8.18
CA PHE A 215 1.00 -14.28 8.73
C PHE A 215 0.60 -14.63 10.16
N ILE A 216 0.33 -13.60 10.98
CA ILE A 216 -0.08 -13.80 12.39
C ILE A 216 -1.46 -14.46 12.45
N PHE A 217 -2.44 -14.02 11.62
CA PHE A 217 -3.76 -14.65 11.54
C PHE A 217 -3.67 -16.10 11.07
N GLY A 218 -2.83 -16.38 10.06
CA GLY A 218 -2.56 -17.73 9.60
C GLY A 218 -1.98 -18.60 10.70
N ALA A 219 -1.03 -18.11 11.49
CA ALA A 219 -0.44 -18.82 12.61
C ALA A 219 -1.48 -19.12 13.73
N ILE A 220 -2.32 -18.13 14.07
CA ILE A 220 -3.42 -18.32 15.03
C ILE A 220 -4.39 -19.40 14.51
N HIS A 221 -4.78 -19.36 13.24
CA HIS A 221 -5.65 -20.37 12.62
C HIS A 221 -5.03 -21.76 12.58
N ALA A 222 -3.70 -21.84 12.43
CA ALA A 222 -2.94 -23.10 12.47
C ALA A 222 -2.73 -23.63 13.89
N GLY A 223 -3.22 -22.95 14.93
CA GLY A 223 -3.10 -23.35 16.31
C GLY A 223 -1.68 -23.17 16.88
N VAL A 224 -0.98 -22.13 16.45
CA VAL A 224 0.24 -21.63 17.10
C VAL A 224 -0.17 -20.94 18.40
N GLN A 225 0.68 -20.99 19.44
CA GLN A 225 0.41 -20.35 20.74
C GLN A 225 0.61 -18.83 20.65
N LEU A 226 -0.27 -18.19 19.89
CA LEU A 226 -0.41 -16.73 19.74
C LEU A 226 -1.90 -16.39 19.83
N ASP A 227 -2.19 -15.20 20.36
CA ASP A 227 -3.56 -14.71 20.44
C ASP A 227 -3.71 -13.32 19.75
N TYR A 228 -4.95 -12.85 19.73
CA TYR A 228 -5.23 -11.52 19.11
C TYR A 228 -4.71 -10.35 19.94
N LEU A 229 -4.35 -10.51 21.21
CA LEU A 229 -3.72 -9.47 22.02
C LEU A 229 -2.25 -9.34 21.64
N ASP A 230 -1.57 -10.46 21.36
CA ASP A 230 -0.21 -10.48 20.84
C ASP A 230 -0.16 -9.73 19.49
N TRP A 231 -1.08 -10.08 18.58
CA TRP A 231 -1.23 -9.37 17.32
C TRP A 231 -1.48 -7.86 17.52
N LEU A 232 -2.42 -7.48 18.37
CA LEU A 232 -2.80 -6.08 18.59
C LEU A 232 -1.64 -5.26 19.17
N GLY A 233 -0.86 -5.86 20.07
CA GLY A 233 0.34 -5.24 20.64
C GLY A 233 1.40 -4.91 19.60
N TRP A 234 1.64 -5.84 18.66
CA TRP A 234 2.52 -5.61 17.53
C TRP A 234 1.90 -4.65 16.50
N PHE A 235 0.66 -4.89 16.08
CA PHE A 235 -0.05 -4.14 15.05
C PHE A 235 -0.12 -2.64 15.35
N GLY A 236 -0.37 -2.27 16.62
CA GLY A 236 -0.54 -0.88 17.02
C GLY A 236 0.68 0.00 16.69
N TYR A 237 1.87 -0.46 17.03
CA TYR A 237 3.07 0.32 16.70
C TYR A 237 3.49 0.16 15.23
N ALA A 238 3.33 -1.02 14.64
CA ALA A 238 3.64 -1.22 13.23
C ALA A 238 2.78 -0.29 12.34
N LEU A 239 1.47 -0.20 12.62
CA LEU A 239 0.56 0.72 11.94
C LEU A 239 1.00 2.18 12.08
N LEU A 240 1.29 2.63 13.31
CA LEU A 240 1.72 3.99 13.57
C LEU A 240 2.99 4.34 12.78
N PHE A 241 4.01 3.47 12.83
CA PHE A 241 5.28 3.74 12.17
C PHE A 241 5.20 3.55 10.64
N ASN A 242 4.29 2.72 10.10
CA ASN A 242 4.00 2.70 8.66
C ASN A 242 3.43 4.06 8.21
N ILE A 243 2.44 4.59 8.94
CA ILE A 243 1.88 5.92 8.65
C ILE A 243 2.98 6.98 8.69
N LEU A 244 3.78 7.02 9.75
CA LEU A 244 4.87 8.00 9.88
C LEU A 244 5.89 7.86 8.74
N GLY A 245 6.30 6.64 8.37
CA GLY A 245 7.23 6.38 7.27
C GLY A 245 6.69 6.89 5.94
N GLY A 246 5.48 6.50 5.57
CA GLY A 246 4.84 6.93 4.32
C GLY A 246 4.60 8.44 4.27
N LEU A 247 4.14 9.03 5.37
CA LEU A 247 3.85 10.45 5.42
C LEU A 247 5.12 11.31 5.44
N LEU A 248 6.03 11.08 6.38
CA LEU A 248 7.15 12.00 6.60
C LEU A 248 8.25 11.84 5.54
N LEU A 249 8.58 10.60 5.17
CA LEU A 249 9.68 10.35 4.24
C LEU A 249 9.29 10.44 2.76
N VAL A 250 8.01 10.28 2.43
CA VAL A 250 7.56 10.32 1.03
C VAL A 250 6.57 11.45 0.78
N THR A 251 5.42 11.44 1.45
CA THR A 251 4.30 12.35 1.12
C THR A 251 4.63 13.80 1.43
N VAL A 252 5.10 14.11 2.64
CA VAL A 252 5.43 15.50 3.04
C VAL A 252 6.50 16.10 2.12
N LEU A 253 7.54 15.34 1.81
CA LEU A 253 8.60 15.82 0.90
C LEU A 253 8.06 16.13 -0.50
N ARG A 254 7.12 15.32 -1.00
CA ARG A 254 6.44 15.54 -2.29
C ARG A 254 5.52 16.75 -2.25
N LEU A 255 4.76 16.93 -1.17
CA LEU A 255 3.91 18.12 -0.99
C LEU A 255 4.73 19.39 -0.94
N VAL A 256 5.85 19.40 -0.24
CA VAL A 256 6.78 20.55 -0.20
C VAL A 256 7.36 20.83 -1.59
N ARG A 257 7.75 19.81 -2.36
CA ARG A 257 8.25 19.95 -3.74
C ARG A 257 7.19 20.57 -4.66
N ASN A 258 5.92 20.21 -4.49
CA ASN A 258 4.81 20.63 -5.34
C ASN A 258 3.97 21.78 -4.72
N LYS A 259 4.54 22.56 -3.80
CA LYS A 259 3.80 23.59 -3.03
C LYS A 259 3.09 24.62 -3.93
N ASP A 260 3.69 24.99 -5.05
CA ASP A 260 3.15 26.00 -5.96
C ASP A 260 1.95 25.42 -6.76
N LEU A 261 2.03 24.17 -7.21
CA LEU A 261 0.92 23.45 -7.84
C LEU A 261 -0.25 23.25 -6.86
N ILE A 262 0.05 22.93 -5.60
CA ILE A 262 -0.97 22.82 -4.54
C ILE A 262 -1.67 24.16 -4.32
N ARG A 263 -0.92 25.26 -4.29
CA ARG A 263 -1.50 26.60 -4.11
C ARG A 263 -2.44 26.95 -5.26
N GLU A 264 -2.01 26.71 -6.50
CA GLU A 264 -2.83 26.97 -7.69
C GLU A 264 -4.12 26.15 -7.69
N ARG A 265 -4.04 24.85 -7.34
CA ARG A 265 -5.24 24.01 -7.19
C ARG A 265 -6.19 24.50 -6.10
N ARG A 266 -5.66 24.91 -4.94
CA ARG A 266 -6.46 25.47 -3.85
C ARG A 266 -7.20 26.76 -4.21
N GLU A 267 -6.63 27.58 -5.06
CA GLU A 267 -7.25 28.81 -5.56
C GLU A 267 -8.41 28.53 -6.52
N LYS A 268 -8.35 27.40 -7.24
CA LYS A 268 -9.38 26.92 -8.18
C LYS A 268 -10.43 26.02 -7.53
N ALA A 269 -10.15 25.47 -6.35
CA ALA A 269 -11.02 24.52 -5.67
C ALA A 269 -12.31 25.21 -5.16
N PRO A 270 -13.48 24.49 -5.14
CA PRO A 270 -14.73 25.01 -4.59
C PRO A 270 -14.58 25.29 -3.09
N ALA A 271 -15.33 26.28 -2.60
CA ALA A 271 -15.28 26.68 -1.18
C ALA A 271 -15.69 25.56 -0.22
N ASP A 272 -16.56 24.64 -0.67
CA ASP A 272 -16.98 23.44 0.05
C ASP A 272 -16.91 22.22 -0.88
N PRO A 273 -15.91 21.34 -0.73
CA PRO A 273 -15.77 20.14 -1.54
C PRO A 273 -16.92 19.11 -1.39
N GLU A 274 -17.68 19.16 -0.29
CA GLU A 274 -18.81 18.25 -0.06
C GLU A 274 -20.11 18.79 -0.71
N ALA A 275 -20.25 20.09 -0.84
CA ALA A 275 -21.42 20.72 -1.47
C ALA A 275 -21.40 20.69 -3.00
N ALA A 276 -20.23 20.41 -3.61
CA ALA A 276 -20.05 20.39 -5.06
C ALA A 276 -20.38 19.04 -5.72
N ARG A 277 -20.87 18.05 -4.97
CA ARG A 277 -21.17 16.68 -5.40
C ARG A 277 -22.58 16.26 -4.98
#